data_f5316ab7ea93811c8ef8b2d1a73aa238
#
_entry.id   f5316ab7ea93811c8ef8b2d1a73aa238
#
_cell.length_a   1.000
_cell.length_b   1.000
_cell.length_c   1.000
_cell.angle_alpha   90.00
_cell.angle_beta   90.00
_cell.angle_gamma   90.00
#
_symmetry.space_group_name_H-M   'P 1'
#
loop_
_entity.id
_entity.type
_entity.pdbx_description
1 polymer ?
#
loop_
_entity_poly.entity_id
_entity_poly.type
_entity_poly.pdbx_seq_one_letter_code
_entity_poly.pdbx_strand_id
1 'polypeptide(L)'
;MVARHEVRLLRSEIIPVLLYFLMPLVILSFIQGAFTLFLEFTDPTVPASGASLAAPGQATMFGFMSLAMLGHFFLGECGWGTWNRVRSLGVRPRQIMAGKMAVNYVQQLLLFAFVMGTAAVLFSLTVTGSMVALVVLELVVAFVIVAYGLIACALATSQAQYNAFAYLGALVLAGVGGALTPFDTLPGWAQAIAPAAPTYWAVNG
;
A
#
# COMPACT_ATOMS: atom_id res chain seq x y z
N MET A 1 -6.70 23.84 -4.83
CA MET A 1 -5.49 24.25 -5.55
C MET A 1 -4.36 23.26 -5.34
N VAL A 2 -4.01 22.91 -4.11
CA VAL A 2 -2.94 21.93 -3.78
C VAL A 2 -3.18 20.56 -4.46
N ALA A 3 -4.34 19.95 -4.32
CA ALA A 3 -4.64 18.66 -4.93
C ALA A 3 -4.48 18.63 -6.47
N ARG A 4 -4.81 19.72 -7.16
CA ARG A 4 -4.57 19.83 -8.62
C ARG A 4 -3.08 19.88 -8.97
N HIS A 5 -2.27 20.47 -8.10
CA HIS A 5 -0.82 20.49 -8.26
C HIS A 5 -0.23 19.09 -8.08
N GLU A 6 -0.64 18.35 -7.04
CA GLU A 6 -0.22 16.98 -6.79
C GLU A 6 -0.58 16.04 -7.95
N VAL A 7 -1.82 16.13 -8.47
CA VAL A 7 -2.24 15.34 -9.64
C VAL A 7 -1.38 15.65 -10.87
N ARG A 8 -0.95 16.91 -11.04
CA ARG A 8 -0.05 17.28 -12.15
C ARG A 8 1.35 16.68 -11.96
N LEU A 9 1.87 16.68 -10.74
CA LEU A 9 3.14 16.03 -10.41
C LEU A 9 3.10 14.52 -10.66
N LEU A 10 2.02 13.85 -10.24
CA LEU A 10 1.81 12.43 -10.55
C LEU A 10 1.78 12.13 -12.05
N ARG A 11 1.22 13.05 -12.84
CA ARG A 11 1.23 12.90 -14.31
C ARG A 11 2.59 13.14 -14.94
N SER A 12 3.43 13.98 -14.36
CA SER A 12 4.82 14.18 -14.83
C SER A 12 5.72 12.96 -14.53
N GLU A 13 5.40 12.23 -13.46
CA GLU A 13 6.11 11.04 -13.00
C GLU A 13 5.31 9.75 -13.32
N ILE A 14 4.81 9.63 -14.55
CA ILE A 14 3.91 8.54 -14.93
C ILE A 14 4.58 7.15 -14.87
N ILE A 15 5.88 7.07 -15.14
CA ILE A 15 6.62 5.79 -15.14
C ILE A 15 6.67 5.18 -13.73
N PRO A 16 7.14 5.89 -12.68
CA PRO A 16 7.04 5.37 -11.30
C PRO A 16 5.62 4.98 -10.90
N VAL A 17 4.62 5.78 -11.23
CA VAL A 17 3.21 5.47 -10.93
C VAL A 17 2.80 4.15 -11.57
N LEU A 18 3.07 3.98 -12.86
CA LEU A 18 2.76 2.73 -13.58
C LEU A 18 3.47 1.53 -12.96
N LEU A 19 4.73 1.67 -12.56
CA LEU A 19 5.47 0.59 -11.91
C LEU A 19 4.82 0.19 -10.58
N TYR A 20 4.36 1.14 -9.75
CA TYR A 20 3.66 0.84 -8.51
C TYR A 20 2.32 0.11 -8.73
N PHE A 21 1.67 0.33 -9.87
CA PHE A 21 0.44 -0.38 -10.23
C PHE A 21 0.69 -1.75 -10.84
N LEU A 22 1.72 -1.89 -11.66
CA LEU A 22 2.00 -3.14 -12.40
C LEU A 22 2.80 -4.15 -11.56
N MET A 23 3.75 -3.70 -10.73
CA MET A 23 4.60 -4.58 -9.94
C MET A 23 3.83 -5.53 -9.00
N PRO A 24 2.75 -5.11 -8.30
CA PRO A 24 1.96 -6.04 -7.51
C PRO A 24 1.44 -7.22 -8.31
N LEU A 25 1.01 -7.00 -9.56
CA LEU A 25 0.50 -8.04 -10.44
C LEU A 25 1.61 -8.99 -10.92
N VAL A 26 2.78 -8.44 -11.23
CA VAL A 26 3.95 -9.24 -11.59
C VAL A 26 4.34 -10.16 -10.44
N ILE A 27 4.47 -9.63 -9.22
CA ILE A 27 4.81 -10.43 -8.04
C ILE A 27 3.70 -11.43 -7.74
N LEU A 28 2.43 -11.01 -7.82
CA LEU A 28 1.29 -11.90 -7.62
C LEU A 28 1.34 -13.10 -8.57
N SER A 29 1.71 -12.89 -9.85
CA SER A 29 1.83 -13.99 -10.83
C SER A 29 2.85 -15.05 -10.44
N PHE A 30 3.90 -14.69 -9.70
CA PHE A 30 4.89 -15.64 -9.19
C PHE A 30 4.49 -16.33 -7.90
N ILE A 31 3.88 -15.57 -6.96
CA ILE A 31 3.63 -16.11 -5.61
C ILE A 31 2.28 -16.84 -5.50
N GLN A 32 1.30 -16.55 -6.36
CA GLN A 32 -0.03 -17.18 -6.29
C GLN A 32 0.03 -18.70 -6.29
N GLY A 33 0.98 -19.29 -7.05
CA GLY A 33 1.15 -20.75 -7.09
C GLY A 33 1.49 -21.35 -5.73
N ALA A 34 2.36 -20.70 -4.95
CA ALA A 34 2.70 -21.14 -3.61
C ALA A 34 1.50 -21.04 -2.65
N PHE A 35 0.70 -19.99 -2.76
CA PHE A 35 -0.52 -19.83 -1.98
C PHE A 35 -1.61 -20.83 -2.40
N THR A 36 -1.72 -21.18 -3.68
CA THR A 36 -2.64 -22.22 -4.17
C THR A 36 -2.26 -23.58 -3.60
N LEU A 37 -0.98 -23.97 -3.69
CA LEU A 37 -0.50 -25.22 -3.09
C LEU A 37 -0.77 -25.26 -1.59
N PHE A 38 -0.55 -24.16 -0.87
CA PHE A 38 -0.85 -24.09 0.56
C PHE A 38 -2.34 -24.34 0.84
N LEU A 39 -3.25 -23.73 0.07
CA LEU A 39 -4.69 -23.95 0.21
C LEU A 39 -5.08 -25.39 -0.08
N GLU A 40 -4.55 -26.00 -1.13
CA GLU A 40 -4.82 -27.40 -1.49
C GLU A 40 -4.40 -28.37 -0.39
N PHE A 41 -3.30 -28.08 0.31
CA PHE A 41 -2.86 -28.90 1.44
C PHE A 41 -3.66 -28.67 2.72
N THR A 42 -4.19 -27.45 2.92
CA THR A 42 -4.88 -27.07 4.16
C THR A 42 -6.37 -27.38 4.09
N ASP A 43 -7.02 -27.10 2.99
CA ASP A 43 -8.45 -27.38 2.76
C ASP A 43 -8.73 -27.72 1.29
N PRO A 44 -8.63 -29.01 0.91
CA PRO A 44 -8.87 -29.47 -0.46
C PRO A 44 -10.30 -29.24 -0.96
N THR A 45 -11.23 -28.88 -0.09
CA THR A 45 -12.65 -28.71 -0.45
C THR A 45 -12.99 -27.33 -0.96
N VAL A 46 -12.11 -26.36 -0.73
CA VAL A 46 -12.32 -24.96 -1.17
C VAL A 46 -11.58 -24.72 -2.50
N PRO A 47 -12.30 -24.54 -3.62
CA PRO A 47 -11.68 -24.17 -4.90
C PRO A 47 -11.26 -22.70 -4.85
N ALA A 48 -10.31 -22.37 -4.01
CA ALA A 48 -9.82 -21.00 -3.85
C ALA A 48 -8.52 -20.81 -4.65
N SER A 49 -8.46 -19.75 -5.45
CA SER A 49 -7.21 -19.31 -6.07
C SER A 49 -6.27 -18.75 -5.00
N GLY A 50 -4.99 -19.14 -5.02
CA GLY A 50 -3.99 -18.53 -4.15
C GLY A 50 -3.91 -17.00 -4.27
N ALA A 51 -4.38 -16.45 -5.40
CA ALA A 51 -4.54 -15.02 -5.57
C ALA A 51 -5.52 -14.39 -4.59
N SER A 52 -6.53 -15.15 -4.10
CA SER A 52 -7.51 -14.63 -3.13
C SER A 52 -6.86 -14.25 -1.79
N LEU A 53 -5.83 -14.99 -1.37
CA LEU A 53 -5.05 -14.67 -0.17
C LEU A 53 -3.92 -13.67 -0.46
N ALA A 54 -3.23 -13.81 -1.60
CA ALA A 54 -2.03 -13.04 -1.89
C ALA A 54 -2.33 -11.60 -2.37
N ALA A 55 -3.42 -11.37 -3.14
CA ALA A 55 -3.68 -10.08 -3.78
C ALA A 55 -3.90 -8.93 -2.79
N PRO A 56 -4.70 -9.05 -1.70
CA PRO A 56 -4.88 -7.98 -0.72
C PRO A 56 -3.56 -7.61 -0.03
N GLY A 57 -2.75 -8.62 0.30
CA GLY A 57 -1.42 -8.44 0.89
C GLY A 57 -0.48 -7.68 -0.03
N GLN A 58 -0.45 -8.05 -1.33
CA GLN A 58 0.36 -7.37 -2.33
C GLN A 58 -0.09 -5.92 -2.54
N ALA A 59 -1.38 -5.67 -2.64
CA ALA A 59 -1.91 -4.32 -2.77
C ALA A 59 -1.51 -3.44 -1.57
N THR A 60 -1.61 -3.98 -0.35
CA THR A 60 -1.20 -3.27 0.88
C THR A 60 0.30 -3.03 0.94
N MET A 61 1.14 -4.02 0.61
CA MET A 61 2.59 -3.88 0.58
C MET A 61 3.02 -2.78 -0.39
N PHE A 62 2.50 -2.80 -1.61
CA PHE A 62 2.82 -1.77 -2.61
C PHE A 62 2.21 -0.42 -2.25
N GLY A 63 1.11 -0.41 -1.50
CA GLY A 63 0.57 0.79 -0.87
C GLY A 63 1.61 1.46 0.04
N PHE A 64 2.24 0.72 0.94
CA PHE A 64 3.34 1.23 1.77
C PHE A 64 4.56 1.67 0.94
N MET A 65 4.94 0.90 -0.07
CA MET A 65 6.07 1.27 -0.95
C MET A 65 5.81 2.57 -1.72
N SER A 66 4.57 2.83 -2.13
CA SER A 66 4.19 4.06 -2.83
C SER A 66 4.37 5.33 -1.99
N LEU A 67 4.48 5.19 -0.66
CA LEU A 67 4.81 6.30 0.24
C LEU A 67 6.17 6.93 -0.06
N ALA A 68 7.13 6.18 -0.63
CA ALA A 68 8.41 6.75 -1.05
C ALA A 68 8.22 7.90 -2.04
N MET A 69 7.23 7.81 -2.92
CA MET A 69 6.85 8.86 -3.86
C MET A 69 6.24 10.08 -3.13
N LEU A 70 5.39 9.84 -2.11
CA LEU A 70 4.85 10.89 -1.27
C LEU A 70 5.97 11.68 -0.57
N GLY A 71 6.96 10.98 0.00
CA GLY A 71 8.11 11.61 0.65
C GLY A 71 8.93 12.46 -0.30
N HIS A 72 9.10 12.02 -1.55
CA HIS A 72 9.78 12.80 -2.56
C HIS A 72 9.10 14.16 -2.77
N PHE A 73 7.78 14.20 -2.85
CA PHE A 73 7.03 15.44 -3.01
C PHE A 73 7.01 16.30 -1.73
N PHE A 74 7.00 15.70 -0.53
CA PHE A 74 7.03 16.45 0.72
C PHE A 74 8.40 17.06 1.02
N LEU A 75 9.42 16.22 1.06
CA LEU A 75 10.78 16.64 1.43
C LEU A 75 11.46 17.40 0.31
N GLY A 76 11.16 17.07 -0.96
CA GLY A 76 11.63 17.82 -2.11
C GLY A 76 11.17 19.27 -2.08
N GLU A 77 9.91 19.54 -1.79
CA GLU A 77 9.40 20.93 -1.68
C GLU A 77 10.08 21.73 -0.55
N CYS A 78 10.43 21.07 0.55
CA CYS A 78 11.19 21.70 1.62
C CYS A 78 12.61 22.04 1.15
N GLY A 79 13.27 21.14 0.42
CA GLY A 79 14.64 21.33 -0.09
C GLY A 79 14.73 22.34 -1.23
N TRP A 80 13.71 22.41 -2.10
CA TRP A 80 13.67 23.35 -3.25
C TRP A 80 13.16 24.75 -2.90
N GLY A 81 12.86 25.00 -1.60
CA GLY A 81 12.36 26.31 -1.16
C GLY A 81 10.93 26.65 -1.58
N THR A 82 10.23 25.73 -2.29
CA THR A 82 8.84 25.90 -2.73
C THR A 82 7.87 25.99 -1.55
N TRP A 83 8.22 25.38 -0.42
CA TRP A 83 7.45 25.48 0.84
C TRP A 83 7.22 26.92 1.29
N ASN A 84 8.28 27.75 1.29
CA ASN A 84 8.19 29.15 1.68
C ASN A 84 7.36 29.98 0.67
N ARG A 85 7.48 29.65 -0.61
CA ARG A 85 6.69 30.29 -1.68
C ARG A 85 5.20 29.97 -1.57
N VAL A 86 4.82 28.75 -1.23
CA VAL A 86 3.39 28.38 -1.02
C VAL A 86 2.85 29.04 0.23
N ARG A 87 3.65 29.18 1.31
CA ARG A 87 3.25 29.91 2.51
C ARG A 87 3.06 31.42 2.25
N SER A 88 3.88 32.03 1.42
CA SER A 88 3.72 33.45 1.07
C SER A 88 2.43 33.77 0.30
N LEU A 89 1.79 32.75 -0.30
CA LEU A 89 0.46 32.86 -0.92
C LEU A 89 -0.70 32.76 0.09
N GLY A 90 -0.43 32.78 1.40
CA GLY A 90 -1.44 32.74 2.47
C GLY A 90 -2.06 31.36 2.71
N VAL A 91 -1.52 30.29 2.11
CA VAL A 91 -2.03 28.92 2.31
C VAL A 91 -1.51 28.39 3.67
N ARG A 92 -2.44 27.92 4.51
CA ARG A 92 -2.07 27.35 5.82
C ARG A 92 -1.38 25.99 5.65
N PRO A 93 -0.31 25.70 6.43
CA PRO A 93 0.39 24.41 6.35
C PRO A 93 -0.52 23.19 6.44
N ARG A 94 -1.55 23.25 7.31
CA ARG A 94 -2.57 22.19 7.45
C ARG A 94 -3.32 21.90 6.13
N GLN A 95 -3.59 22.93 5.33
CA GLN A 95 -4.29 22.76 4.05
C GLN A 95 -3.39 22.11 3.01
N ILE A 96 -2.10 22.39 3.03
CA ILE A 96 -1.11 21.76 2.16
C ILE A 96 -1.02 20.27 2.51
N MET A 97 -0.85 19.96 3.80
CA MET A 97 -0.77 18.58 4.27
C MET A 97 -2.05 17.81 3.94
N ALA A 98 -3.22 18.35 4.27
CA ALA A 98 -4.49 17.71 3.98
C ALA A 98 -4.69 17.43 2.47
N GLY A 99 -4.26 18.35 1.60
CA GLY A 99 -4.33 18.16 0.14
C GLY A 99 -3.45 17.01 -0.35
N LYS A 100 -2.22 16.90 0.17
CA LYS A 100 -1.28 15.81 -0.17
C LYS A 100 -1.78 14.47 0.35
N MET A 101 -2.26 14.43 1.58
CA MET A 101 -2.86 13.24 2.18
C MET A 101 -4.07 12.75 1.40
N ALA A 102 -4.97 13.65 1.02
CA ALA A 102 -6.17 13.29 0.26
C ALA A 102 -5.82 12.67 -1.10
N VAL A 103 -4.84 13.22 -1.81
CA VAL A 103 -4.39 12.65 -3.09
C VAL A 103 -3.75 11.28 -2.90
N ASN A 104 -2.89 11.12 -1.88
CA ASN A 104 -2.28 9.83 -1.59
C ASN A 104 -3.33 8.80 -1.15
N TYR A 105 -4.29 9.19 -0.33
CA TYR A 105 -5.40 8.32 0.07
C TYR A 105 -6.20 7.80 -1.13
N VAL A 106 -6.57 8.69 -2.05
CA VAL A 106 -7.25 8.29 -3.31
C VAL A 106 -6.37 7.38 -4.15
N GLN A 107 -5.05 7.65 -4.22
CA GLN A 107 -4.11 6.79 -4.93
C GLN A 107 -4.06 5.37 -4.34
N GLN A 108 -4.11 5.23 -3.01
CA GLN A 108 -4.16 3.91 -2.35
C GLN A 108 -5.44 3.15 -2.72
N LEU A 109 -6.59 3.82 -2.66
CA LEU A 109 -7.86 3.20 -3.06
C LEU A 109 -7.85 2.75 -4.52
N LEU A 110 -7.28 3.56 -5.42
CA LEU A 110 -7.14 3.21 -6.84
C LEU A 110 -6.18 2.03 -7.05
N LEU A 111 -5.06 1.99 -6.30
CA LEU A 111 -4.11 0.88 -6.37
C LEU A 111 -4.77 -0.42 -5.95
N PHE A 112 -5.46 -0.43 -4.81
CA PHE A 112 -6.15 -1.61 -4.32
C PHE A 112 -7.24 -2.07 -5.30
N ALA A 113 -8.12 -1.16 -5.72
CA ALA A 113 -9.18 -1.49 -6.68
C ALA A 113 -8.60 -2.03 -8.01
N PHE A 114 -7.46 -1.49 -8.45
CA PHE A 114 -6.77 -1.97 -9.65
C PHE A 114 -6.20 -3.37 -9.45
N VAL A 115 -5.48 -3.62 -8.34
CA VAL A 115 -4.88 -4.92 -8.06
C VAL A 115 -5.97 -5.99 -7.88
N MET A 116 -6.99 -5.72 -7.06
CA MET A 116 -8.09 -6.65 -6.83
C MET A 116 -8.90 -6.91 -8.08
N GLY A 117 -9.24 -5.85 -8.84
CA GLY A 117 -10.00 -5.97 -10.09
C GLY A 117 -9.22 -6.76 -11.16
N THR A 118 -7.93 -6.49 -11.29
CA THR A 118 -7.08 -7.21 -12.25
C THR A 118 -6.85 -8.66 -11.80
N ALA A 119 -6.67 -8.89 -10.50
CA ALA A 119 -6.53 -10.25 -9.95
C ALA A 119 -7.81 -11.06 -10.15
N ALA A 120 -8.99 -10.46 -10.06
CA ALA A 120 -10.25 -11.12 -10.34
C ALA A 120 -10.35 -11.59 -11.80
N VAL A 121 -9.87 -10.77 -12.73
CA VAL A 121 -9.92 -11.07 -14.18
C VAL A 121 -8.83 -12.06 -14.60
N LEU A 122 -7.58 -11.86 -14.15
CA LEU A 122 -6.42 -12.64 -14.64
C LEU A 122 -6.18 -13.92 -13.84
N PHE A 123 -6.49 -13.93 -12.54
CA PHE A 123 -6.15 -15.04 -11.63
C PHE A 123 -7.38 -15.71 -11.02
N SER A 124 -8.58 -15.43 -11.56
CA SER A 124 -9.85 -16.02 -11.08
C SER A 124 -10.05 -15.83 -9.56
N LEU A 125 -9.65 -14.66 -9.05
CA LEU A 125 -9.84 -14.32 -7.65
C LEU A 125 -11.34 -14.36 -7.33
N THR A 126 -11.71 -15.13 -6.32
CA THR A 126 -13.08 -15.21 -5.82
C THR A 126 -13.16 -14.57 -4.44
N VAL A 127 -14.03 -13.59 -4.30
CA VAL A 127 -14.33 -13.02 -2.98
C VAL A 127 -15.44 -13.86 -2.34
N THR A 128 -15.06 -14.67 -1.37
CA THR A 128 -16.01 -15.55 -0.65
C THR A 128 -16.73 -14.83 0.49
N GLY A 129 -16.25 -13.63 0.87
CA GLY A 129 -16.80 -12.82 1.95
C GLY A 129 -17.71 -11.68 1.47
N SER A 130 -17.99 -10.75 2.38
CA SER A 130 -18.80 -9.57 2.09
C SER A 130 -17.97 -8.51 1.33
N MET A 131 -18.42 -8.11 0.14
CA MET A 131 -17.84 -6.99 -0.61
C MET A 131 -17.85 -5.67 0.19
N VAL A 132 -18.86 -5.46 1.03
CA VAL A 132 -18.92 -4.26 1.89
C VAL A 132 -17.82 -4.30 2.93
N ALA A 133 -17.58 -5.47 3.55
CA ALA A 133 -16.49 -5.63 4.51
C ALA A 133 -15.12 -5.39 3.85
N LEU A 134 -14.90 -5.90 2.64
CA LEU A 134 -13.67 -5.67 1.87
C LEU A 134 -13.45 -4.17 1.60
N VAL A 135 -14.49 -3.45 1.17
CA VAL A 135 -14.38 -2.00 0.92
C VAL A 135 -14.10 -1.24 2.21
N VAL A 136 -14.76 -1.58 3.32
CA VAL A 136 -14.52 -0.92 4.62
C VAL A 136 -13.10 -1.19 5.09
N LEU A 137 -12.63 -2.43 4.98
CA LEU A 137 -11.26 -2.81 5.32
C LEU A 137 -10.25 -1.98 4.52
N GLU A 138 -10.45 -1.87 3.20
CA GLU A 138 -9.57 -1.07 2.33
C GLU A 138 -9.55 0.41 2.72
N LEU A 139 -10.70 1.01 3.02
CA LEU A 139 -10.76 2.39 3.49
C LEU A 139 -9.92 2.60 4.75
N VAL A 140 -9.99 1.64 5.69
CA VAL A 140 -9.21 1.69 6.93
C VAL A 140 -7.72 1.48 6.66
N VAL A 141 -7.35 0.48 5.86
CA VAL A 141 -5.96 0.16 5.52
C VAL A 141 -5.32 1.34 4.77
N ALA A 142 -6.01 1.92 3.79
CA ALA A 142 -5.52 3.11 3.08
C ALA A 142 -5.28 4.30 4.04
N PHE A 143 -6.16 4.50 5.02
CA PHE A 143 -5.98 5.52 6.04
C PHE A 143 -4.74 5.25 6.92
N VAL A 144 -4.54 3.99 7.34
CA VAL A 144 -3.37 3.58 8.14
C VAL A 144 -2.08 3.78 7.35
N ILE A 145 -2.05 3.45 6.06
CA ILE A 145 -0.89 3.67 5.18
C ILE A 145 -0.53 5.16 5.13
N VAL A 146 -1.53 6.03 4.90
CA VAL A 146 -1.30 7.49 4.85
C VAL A 146 -0.83 8.03 6.19
N ALA A 147 -1.41 7.57 7.30
CA ALA A 147 -0.99 7.96 8.65
C ALA A 147 0.46 7.52 8.94
N TYR A 148 0.83 6.31 8.56
CA TYR A 148 2.21 5.83 8.63
C TYR A 148 3.16 6.72 7.83
N GLY A 149 2.80 7.09 6.60
CA GLY A 149 3.58 8.01 5.76
C GLY A 149 3.82 9.37 6.41
N LEU A 150 2.82 9.91 7.14
CA LEU A 150 2.99 11.15 7.89
C LEU A 150 3.93 10.99 9.07
N ILE A 151 3.83 9.91 9.82
CA ILE A 151 4.73 9.61 10.94
C ILE A 151 6.16 9.47 10.41
N ALA A 152 6.35 8.72 9.31
CA ALA A 152 7.63 8.58 8.66
C ALA A 152 8.20 9.95 8.21
N CYS A 153 7.34 10.83 7.66
CA CYS A 153 7.74 12.18 7.25
C CYS A 153 8.15 13.06 8.45
N ALA A 154 7.48 12.90 9.60
CA ALA A 154 7.81 13.64 10.81
C ALA A 154 9.13 13.18 11.45
N LEU A 155 9.49 11.90 11.29
CA LEU A 155 10.71 11.30 11.84
C LEU A 155 11.91 11.44 10.90
N ALA A 156 11.68 11.51 9.59
CA ALA A 156 12.74 11.56 8.60
C ALA A 156 13.39 12.94 8.52
N THR A 157 14.73 12.98 8.57
CA THR A 157 15.53 14.19 8.39
C THR A 157 16.04 14.34 6.96
N SER A 158 15.91 13.28 6.14
CA SER A 158 16.33 13.26 4.74
C SER A 158 15.41 12.39 3.89
N GLN A 159 15.41 12.63 2.57
CA GLN A 159 14.67 11.79 1.61
C GLN A 159 15.10 10.32 1.67
N ALA A 160 16.40 10.07 1.83
CA ALA A 160 16.93 8.70 1.93
C ALA A 160 16.39 7.98 3.18
N GLN A 161 16.33 8.68 4.32
CA GLN A 161 15.77 8.12 5.55
C GLN A 161 14.25 7.86 5.42
N TYR A 162 13.52 8.77 4.80
CA TYR A 162 12.09 8.57 4.52
C TYR A 162 11.86 7.34 3.62
N ASN A 163 12.64 7.21 2.55
CA ASN A 163 12.56 6.07 1.64
C ASN A 163 12.88 4.76 2.38
N ALA A 164 13.86 4.78 3.30
CA ALA A 164 14.16 3.62 4.13
C ALA A 164 12.96 3.23 5.01
N PHE A 165 12.28 4.19 5.66
CA PHE A 165 11.06 3.90 6.40
C PHE A 165 9.94 3.35 5.51
N ALA A 166 9.75 3.90 4.31
CA ALA A 166 8.73 3.44 3.38
C ALA A 166 9.01 2.00 2.91
N TYR A 167 10.21 1.71 2.40
CA TYR A 167 10.53 0.40 1.82
C TYR A 167 10.75 -0.69 2.88
N LEU A 168 11.54 -0.39 3.93
CA LEU A 168 11.76 -1.36 5.00
C LEU A 168 10.47 -1.61 5.79
N GLY A 169 9.70 -0.54 6.05
CA GLY A 169 8.40 -0.66 6.70
C GLY A 169 7.45 -1.52 5.87
N ALA A 170 7.35 -1.27 4.55
CA ALA A 170 6.56 -2.08 3.65
C ALA A 170 6.96 -3.56 3.70
N LEU A 171 8.27 -3.84 3.59
CA LEU A 171 8.78 -5.21 3.55
C LEU A 171 8.56 -5.96 4.88
N VAL A 172 8.85 -5.30 6.00
CA VAL A 172 8.66 -5.90 7.34
C VAL A 172 7.18 -6.13 7.63
N LEU A 173 6.32 -5.13 7.38
CA LEU A 173 4.88 -5.28 7.60
C LEU A 173 4.27 -6.34 6.67
N ALA A 174 4.70 -6.42 5.40
CA ALA A 174 4.25 -7.42 4.46
C ALA A 174 4.72 -8.84 4.85
N GLY A 175 5.98 -8.98 5.27
CA GLY A 175 6.53 -10.26 5.70
C GLY A 175 5.83 -10.80 6.94
N VAL A 176 5.68 -9.97 7.97
CA VAL A 176 5.00 -10.34 9.22
C VAL A 176 3.49 -10.52 9.03
N GLY A 177 2.88 -9.72 8.16
CA GLY A 177 1.43 -9.76 7.94
C GLY A 177 0.94 -10.86 7.00
N GLY A 178 1.82 -11.72 6.48
CA GLY A 178 1.40 -12.83 5.61
C GLY A 178 1.19 -12.45 4.13
N ALA A 179 1.66 -11.29 3.70
CA ALA A 179 1.52 -10.85 2.31
C ALA A 179 2.51 -11.52 1.35
N LEU A 180 3.65 -12.02 1.85
CA LEU A 180 4.69 -12.68 1.06
C LEU A 180 4.62 -14.20 1.16
N THR A 181 4.15 -14.72 2.28
CA THR A 181 3.99 -16.17 2.55
C THR A 181 2.73 -16.37 3.36
N PRO A 182 2.03 -17.52 3.23
CA PRO A 182 0.87 -17.81 4.05
C PRO A 182 1.15 -17.66 5.54
N PHE A 183 0.23 -17.05 6.28
CA PHE A 183 0.42 -16.70 7.70
C PHE A 183 0.81 -17.90 8.56
N ASP A 184 0.20 -19.07 8.33
CA ASP A 184 0.44 -20.27 9.12
C ASP A 184 1.85 -20.87 8.92
N THR A 185 2.54 -20.47 7.86
CA THR A 185 3.94 -20.89 7.60
C THR A 185 4.98 -20.00 8.29
N LEU A 186 4.55 -18.89 8.90
CA LEU A 186 5.45 -17.96 9.57
C LEU A 186 5.97 -18.54 10.90
N PRO A 187 7.19 -18.16 11.32
CA PRO A 187 7.71 -18.50 12.64
C PRO A 187 6.80 -17.97 13.76
N GLY A 188 6.72 -18.68 14.89
CA GLY A 188 5.82 -18.32 15.99
C GLY A 188 5.99 -16.88 16.53
N TRP A 189 7.22 -16.34 16.53
CA TRP A 189 7.45 -14.93 16.89
C TRP A 189 6.80 -13.95 15.91
N ALA A 190 6.79 -14.25 14.60
CA ALA A 190 6.18 -13.42 13.59
C ALA A 190 4.65 -13.48 13.68
N GLN A 191 4.09 -14.68 13.89
CA GLN A 191 2.66 -14.86 14.14
C GLN A 191 2.18 -14.08 15.37
N ALA A 192 2.98 -14.03 16.44
CA ALA A 192 2.63 -13.31 17.66
C ALA A 192 2.53 -11.79 17.47
N ILE A 193 3.35 -11.21 16.59
CA ILE A 193 3.34 -9.76 16.32
C ILE A 193 2.49 -9.37 15.09
N ALA A 194 2.11 -10.32 14.25
CA ALA A 194 1.34 -10.08 13.02
C ALA A 194 0.06 -9.25 13.22
N PRO A 195 -0.74 -9.42 14.28
CA PRO A 195 -1.95 -8.61 14.48
C PRO A 195 -1.68 -7.09 14.63
N ALA A 196 -0.42 -6.69 14.91
CA ALA A 196 -0.02 -5.29 14.91
C ALA A 196 0.25 -4.75 13.49
N ALA A 197 0.42 -5.61 12.49
CA ALA A 197 0.67 -5.22 11.11
C ALA A 197 -0.65 -5.01 10.35
N PRO A 198 -0.83 -3.88 9.66
CA PRO A 198 -2.03 -3.63 8.84
C PRO A 198 -2.22 -4.65 7.72
N THR A 199 -1.11 -5.19 7.19
CA THR A 199 -1.11 -6.23 6.15
C THR A 199 -1.73 -7.54 6.63
N TYR A 200 -1.62 -7.88 7.92
CA TYR A 200 -2.29 -9.04 8.51
C TYR A 200 -3.81 -8.94 8.33
N TRP A 201 -4.40 -7.80 8.66
CA TRP A 201 -5.84 -7.57 8.53
C TRP A 201 -6.29 -7.48 7.07
N ALA A 202 -5.42 -7.01 6.17
CA ALA A 202 -5.71 -7.00 4.74
C ALA A 202 -5.77 -8.41 4.14
N VAL A 203 -5.01 -9.38 4.69
CA VAL A 203 -4.98 -10.78 4.20
C VAL A 203 -6.01 -11.65 4.90
N ASN A 204 -6.25 -11.44 6.21
CA ASN A 204 -7.06 -12.34 7.05
C ASN A 204 -8.38 -11.71 7.53
N GLY A 205 -8.66 -10.45 7.19
CA GLY A 205 -9.92 -9.75 7.52
C GLY A 205 -10.91 -9.84 6.41
#